data_da6f4178bffb48a006ac0d611950c9c4
#
_entry.id   da6f4178bffb48a006ac0d611950c9c4
#
_cell.length_a   1.000
_cell.length_b   1.000
_cell.length_c   1.000
_cell.angle_alpha   90.00
_cell.angle_beta   90.00
_cell.angle_gamma   90.00
#
_symmetry.space_group_name_H-M   'P 1'
#
loop_
_entity.id
_entity.type
_entity.pdbx_description
1 polymer ?
#
loop_
_entity_poly.entity_id
_entity_poly.type
_entity_poly.pdbx_seq_one_letter_code
_entity_poly.pdbx_strand_id
1 'polypeptide(L)'
;ALMGGVMTSYATGSYTAGGFMAPIMYFVGIVAVLVAAIILKKTKPFSGKPAPFVMELPQYHIPQAKTVLLHVWERLKGFIIKAGTILFLACVVMWFLSGYGFVNGSFGAVEDPGNSLLAVIGGAIAPIFAPLGFGNWKAVAASLSGFSAKESIVSTMGVLANITGDASEDAVTVAEAVRTWFPSAVAAFSFLLFNLLDSPCLAAISTMAKEMQSRKWFWFAILFQNIFAYVVTLIVYQIGTFATGGAFTVGTAVGIVLLLVMLFLLFRPDPYKDQKVYSKRSVQA
;
A
#
# COMPACT_ATOMS: atom_id res chain seq x y z
N ALA A 1 4.03 -8.45 12.38
CA ALA A 1 3.78 -9.25 13.58
C ALA A 1 2.28 -9.48 13.79
N LEU A 2 1.45 -8.44 13.95
CA LEU A 2 0.02 -8.53 14.27
C LEU A 2 -0.77 -9.44 13.31
N MET A 3 -0.74 -9.17 12.01
CA MET A 3 -1.44 -10.00 11.02
C MET A 3 -0.86 -11.42 10.92
N GLY A 4 0.43 -11.58 11.16
CA GLY A 4 1.04 -12.90 11.29
C GLY A 4 0.46 -13.69 12.47
N GLY A 5 0.26 -13.05 13.62
CA GLY A 5 -0.45 -13.63 14.76
C GLY A 5 -1.88 -14.05 14.44
N VAL A 6 -2.64 -13.19 13.74
CA VAL A 6 -4.00 -13.54 13.28
C VAL A 6 -3.96 -14.75 12.36
N MET A 7 -3.04 -14.82 11.40
CA MET A 7 -2.94 -15.95 10.48
C MET A 7 -2.56 -17.25 11.17
N THR A 8 -1.62 -17.21 12.11
CA THR A 8 -1.21 -18.42 12.86
C THR A 8 -2.30 -18.91 13.77
N SER A 9 -3.15 -18.01 14.30
CA SER A 9 -4.30 -18.41 15.11
C SER A 9 -5.32 -19.27 14.35
N TYR A 10 -5.45 -19.09 13.03
CA TYR A 10 -6.29 -19.95 12.18
C TYR A 10 -5.65 -21.32 11.94
N ALA A 11 -4.32 -21.42 11.95
CA ALA A 11 -3.63 -22.68 11.67
C ALA A 11 -3.37 -23.52 12.93
N THR A 12 -3.02 -22.89 14.03
CA THR A 12 -2.51 -23.57 15.24
C THR A 12 -3.32 -23.24 16.51
N GLY A 13 -4.26 -22.31 16.45
CA GLY A 13 -4.96 -21.79 17.63
C GLY A 13 -4.10 -20.92 18.55
N SER A 14 -2.86 -20.63 18.17
CA SER A 14 -1.91 -19.83 18.94
C SER A 14 -1.46 -18.59 18.16
N TYR A 15 -1.25 -17.47 18.85
CA TYR A 15 -0.86 -16.19 18.25
C TYR A 15 0.66 -15.97 18.16
N THR A 16 1.47 -17.01 18.41
CA THR A 16 2.90 -16.88 18.69
C THR A 16 3.83 -16.75 17.48
N ALA A 17 3.42 -17.07 16.27
CA ALA A 17 4.33 -17.24 15.13
C ALA A 17 4.39 -16.08 14.12
N GLY A 18 4.04 -14.84 14.53
CA GLY A 18 4.01 -13.69 13.64
C GLY A 18 5.34 -13.25 13.03
N GLY A 19 6.47 -13.70 13.59
CA GLY A 19 7.80 -13.22 13.20
C GLY A 19 8.22 -13.55 11.76
N PHE A 20 7.77 -14.67 11.22
CA PHE A 20 8.11 -15.05 9.83
C PHE A 20 7.35 -14.27 8.75
N MET A 21 6.26 -13.58 9.10
CA MET A 21 5.50 -12.81 8.12
C MET A 21 6.26 -11.61 7.57
N ALA A 22 7.06 -10.94 8.36
CA ALA A 22 7.80 -9.77 7.91
C ALA A 22 8.82 -10.09 6.80
N PRO A 23 9.69 -11.11 6.92
CA PRO A 23 10.55 -11.55 5.83
C PRO A 23 9.78 -11.99 4.58
N ILE A 24 8.70 -12.76 4.75
CA ILE A 24 7.88 -13.23 3.63
C ILE A 24 7.32 -12.03 2.85
N MET A 25 6.72 -11.06 3.55
CA MET A 25 6.15 -9.88 2.92
C MET A 25 7.20 -9.01 2.25
N TYR A 26 8.42 -8.95 2.77
CA TYR A 26 9.53 -8.26 2.13
C TYR A 26 9.85 -8.88 0.75
N PHE A 27 9.99 -10.20 0.67
CA PHE A 27 10.22 -10.89 -0.61
C PHE A 27 9.04 -10.78 -1.56
N VAL A 28 7.81 -10.87 -1.05
CA VAL A 28 6.58 -10.65 -1.85
C VAL A 28 6.58 -9.24 -2.45
N GLY A 29 6.98 -8.22 -1.69
CA GLY A 29 7.11 -6.85 -2.18
C GLY A 29 8.13 -6.75 -3.33
N ILE A 30 9.31 -7.37 -3.19
CA ILE A 30 10.32 -7.39 -4.26
C ILE A 30 9.77 -8.05 -5.53
N VAL A 31 9.15 -9.22 -5.41
CA VAL A 31 8.55 -9.92 -6.55
C VAL A 31 7.48 -9.08 -7.21
N ALA A 32 6.60 -8.43 -6.44
CA ALA A 32 5.56 -7.58 -6.98
C ALA A 32 6.13 -6.39 -7.77
N VAL A 33 7.19 -5.75 -7.26
CA VAL A 33 7.88 -4.65 -7.97
C VAL A 33 8.51 -5.15 -9.28
N LEU A 34 9.16 -6.32 -9.26
CA LEU A 34 9.74 -6.91 -10.48
C LEU A 34 8.67 -7.22 -11.52
N VAL A 35 7.56 -7.83 -11.12
CA VAL A 35 6.42 -8.11 -12.01
C VAL A 35 5.86 -6.83 -12.60
N ALA A 36 5.60 -5.80 -11.78
CA ALA A 36 5.12 -4.51 -12.23
C ALA A 36 6.10 -3.85 -13.22
N ALA A 37 7.40 -3.88 -12.93
CA ALA A 37 8.43 -3.30 -13.79
C ALA A 37 8.50 -3.99 -15.15
N ILE A 38 8.42 -5.33 -15.18
CA ILE A 38 8.43 -6.10 -16.43
C ILE A 38 7.19 -5.79 -17.28
N ILE A 39 6.01 -5.73 -16.66
CA ILE A 39 4.76 -5.39 -17.33
C ILE A 39 4.82 -3.97 -17.90
N LEU A 40 5.25 -2.99 -17.11
CA LEU A 40 5.38 -1.60 -17.55
C LEU A 40 6.38 -1.44 -18.68
N LYS A 41 7.53 -2.11 -18.62
CA LYS A 41 8.56 -2.07 -19.68
C LYS A 41 8.02 -2.49 -21.05
N LYS A 42 7.04 -3.41 -21.08
CA LYS A 42 6.41 -3.90 -22.32
C LYS A 42 5.31 -3.00 -22.84
N THR A 43 5.03 -1.86 -22.19
CA THR A 43 4.05 -0.89 -22.65
C THR A 43 4.72 0.24 -23.43
N LYS A 44 4.05 0.76 -24.45
CA LYS A 44 4.58 1.79 -25.36
C LYS A 44 5.22 3.01 -24.68
N PRO A 45 4.68 3.56 -23.56
CA PRO A 45 5.25 4.73 -22.90
C PRO A 45 6.60 4.48 -22.23
N PHE A 46 6.88 3.22 -21.83
CA PHE A 46 8.09 2.82 -21.08
C PHE A 46 9.01 1.91 -21.89
N SER A 47 8.66 1.64 -23.13
CA SER A 47 9.48 0.85 -24.05
C SER A 47 10.61 1.70 -24.62
N GLY A 48 11.78 1.11 -24.76
CA GLY A 48 12.92 1.71 -25.42
C GLY A 48 14.25 1.28 -24.81
N LYS A 49 15.33 1.47 -25.58
CA LYS A 49 16.68 1.27 -25.06
C LYS A 49 17.02 2.45 -24.16
N PRO A 50 17.64 2.23 -22.98
CA PRO A 50 18.14 3.32 -22.17
C PRO A 50 19.08 4.17 -23.02
N ALA A 51 18.98 5.50 -22.89
CA ALA A 51 19.93 6.40 -23.53
C ALA A 51 21.36 5.99 -23.15
N PRO A 52 22.31 5.94 -24.10
CA PRO A 52 23.69 5.66 -23.76
C PRO A 52 24.15 6.73 -22.76
N PHE A 53 24.44 6.29 -21.56
CA PHE A 53 24.91 7.16 -20.50
C PHE A 53 26.40 7.43 -20.76
N VAL A 54 26.67 8.50 -21.47
CA VAL A 54 28.02 9.02 -21.66
C VAL A 54 28.23 10.09 -20.59
N MET A 55 28.85 9.71 -19.49
CA MET A 55 29.29 10.65 -18.47
C MET A 55 30.81 10.74 -18.61
N GLU A 56 31.30 11.94 -18.92
CA GLU A 56 32.71 12.25 -18.68
C GLU A 56 32.94 12.12 -17.18
N LEU A 57 33.83 11.21 -16.79
CA LEU A 57 34.14 10.99 -15.37
C LEU A 57 34.74 12.27 -14.81
N PRO A 58 34.03 12.98 -13.93
CA PRO A 58 34.60 14.15 -13.26
C PRO A 58 35.79 13.67 -12.43
N GLN A 59 36.83 14.54 -12.32
CA GLN A 59 37.99 14.24 -11.48
C GLN A 59 37.54 13.96 -10.07
N TYR A 60 37.98 12.82 -9.51
CA TYR A 60 37.70 12.45 -8.15
C TYR A 60 38.39 13.38 -7.18
N HIS A 61 37.62 14.20 -6.48
CA HIS A 61 38.08 14.97 -5.35
C HIS A 61 37.64 14.30 -4.04
N ILE A 62 38.52 14.29 -3.06
CA ILE A 62 38.20 13.82 -1.71
C ILE A 62 37.04 14.71 -1.17
N PRO A 63 35.88 14.15 -0.81
CA PRO A 63 34.75 14.95 -0.35
C PRO A 63 35.13 15.69 0.95
N GLN A 64 34.92 17.00 0.98
CA GLN A 64 35.09 17.78 2.18
C GLN A 64 33.96 17.49 3.16
N ALA A 65 34.28 17.02 4.36
CA ALA A 65 33.31 16.64 5.38
C ALA A 65 32.31 17.77 5.70
N LYS A 66 32.77 19.01 5.76
CA LYS A 66 31.94 20.20 6.01
C LYS A 66 30.86 20.39 4.93
N THR A 67 31.25 20.30 3.66
CA THR A 67 30.33 20.47 2.52
C THR A 67 29.31 19.35 2.48
N VAL A 68 29.75 18.10 2.70
CA VAL A 68 28.85 16.94 2.76
C VAL A 68 27.85 17.12 3.89
N LEU A 69 28.30 17.48 5.10
CA LEU A 69 27.42 17.64 6.27
C LEU A 69 26.41 18.79 6.04
N LEU A 70 26.80 19.87 5.40
CA LEU A 70 25.93 21.01 5.08
C LEU A 70 24.83 20.59 4.10
N HIS A 71 25.18 19.87 3.03
CA HIS A 71 24.20 19.36 2.05
C HIS A 71 23.25 18.31 2.66
N VAL A 72 23.76 17.42 3.51
CA VAL A 72 22.94 16.46 4.25
C VAL A 72 21.96 17.20 5.15
N TRP A 73 22.42 18.21 5.90
CA TRP A 73 21.59 19.02 6.78
C TRP A 73 20.48 19.77 6.03
N GLU A 74 20.80 20.41 4.92
CA GLU A 74 19.79 21.12 4.10
C GLU A 74 18.73 20.18 3.56
N ARG A 75 19.13 19.00 3.06
CA ARG A 75 18.18 17.98 2.60
C ARG A 75 17.33 17.44 3.74
N LEU A 76 17.95 17.11 4.88
CA LEU A 76 17.27 16.60 6.06
C LEU A 76 16.27 17.62 6.62
N LYS A 77 16.70 18.88 6.78
CA LYS A 77 15.82 19.97 7.23
C LYS A 77 14.61 20.13 6.29
N GLY A 78 14.87 20.14 4.98
CA GLY A 78 13.79 20.23 3.99
C GLY A 78 12.81 19.06 4.05
N PHE A 79 13.32 17.85 4.28
CA PHE A 79 12.48 16.65 4.46
C PHE A 79 11.66 16.73 5.75
N ILE A 80 12.28 17.03 6.90
CA ILE A 80 11.61 17.08 8.20
C ILE A 80 10.48 18.12 8.17
N ILE A 81 10.71 19.33 7.65
CA ILE A 81 9.67 20.36 7.60
C ILE A 81 8.52 19.93 6.71
N LYS A 82 8.78 19.37 5.53
CA LYS A 82 7.75 18.97 4.57
C LYS A 82 6.96 17.76 5.08
N ALA A 83 7.66 16.71 5.47
CA ALA A 83 7.04 15.48 5.96
C ALA A 83 6.29 15.72 7.26
N GLY A 84 6.89 16.47 8.20
CA GLY A 84 6.27 16.80 9.49
C GLY A 84 4.98 17.61 9.33
N THR A 85 4.96 18.61 8.46
CA THR A 85 3.76 19.42 8.21
C THR A 85 2.62 18.60 7.62
N ILE A 86 2.93 17.76 6.60
CA ILE A 86 1.92 16.94 5.94
C ILE A 86 1.41 15.85 6.87
N LEU A 87 2.32 15.20 7.62
CA LEU A 87 1.97 14.18 8.58
C LEU A 87 1.11 14.75 9.71
N PHE A 88 1.50 15.91 10.26
CA PHE A 88 0.72 16.60 11.29
C PHE A 88 -0.70 16.91 10.81
N LEU A 89 -0.84 17.50 9.61
CA LEU A 89 -2.16 17.80 9.05
C LEU A 89 -2.99 16.52 8.85
N ALA A 90 -2.37 15.46 8.32
CA ALA A 90 -3.02 14.17 8.14
C ALA A 90 -3.48 13.56 9.47
N CYS A 91 -2.66 13.63 10.52
CA CYS A 91 -3.02 13.16 11.86
C CYS A 91 -4.21 13.96 12.44
N VAL A 92 -4.22 15.30 12.27
CA VAL A 92 -5.34 16.13 12.70
C VAL A 92 -6.64 15.76 11.97
N VAL A 93 -6.56 15.55 10.64
CA VAL A 93 -7.72 15.13 9.85
C VAL A 93 -8.21 13.75 10.31
N MET A 94 -7.31 12.78 10.51
CA MET A 94 -7.69 11.45 10.99
C MET A 94 -8.27 11.47 12.39
N TRP A 95 -7.71 12.28 13.30
CA TRP A 95 -8.25 12.48 14.63
C TRP A 95 -9.67 13.05 14.56
N PHE A 96 -9.90 14.05 13.72
CA PHE A 96 -11.22 14.62 13.52
C PHE A 96 -12.21 13.59 12.95
N LEU A 97 -11.81 12.82 11.91
CA LEU A 97 -12.65 11.79 11.31
C LEU A 97 -13.01 10.64 12.26
N SER A 98 -12.11 10.31 13.18
CA SER A 98 -12.32 9.24 14.17
C SER A 98 -13.08 9.70 15.41
N GLY A 99 -12.93 10.98 15.80
CA GLY A 99 -13.53 11.53 17.02
C GLY A 99 -14.89 12.20 16.83
N TYR A 100 -15.28 12.53 15.61
CA TYR A 100 -16.54 13.22 15.31
C TYR A 100 -17.42 12.39 14.38
N GLY A 101 -18.74 12.50 14.56
CA GLY A 101 -19.71 11.78 13.77
C GLY A 101 -21.14 12.27 13.99
N PHE A 102 -22.09 11.52 13.47
CA PHE A 102 -23.51 11.82 13.63
C PHE A 102 -24.15 10.86 14.64
N VAL A 103 -24.57 11.38 15.77
CA VAL A 103 -25.32 10.64 16.79
C VAL A 103 -26.72 11.25 16.93
N ASN A 104 -27.76 10.45 16.74
CA ASN A 104 -29.16 10.89 16.84
C ASN A 104 -29.51 12.14 16.01
N GLY A 105 -28.86 12.31 14.83
CA GLY A 105 -29.12 13.45 13.94
C GLY A 105 -28.38 14.73 14.31
N SER A 106 -27.60 14.75 15.39
CA SER A 106 -26.73 15.86 15.78
C SER A 106 -25.26 15.52 15.48
N PHE A 107 -24.53 16.52 14.98
CA PHE A 107 -23.07 16.39 14.77
C PHE A 107 -22.35 16.72 16.09
N GLY A 108 -21.49 15.80 16.54
CA GLY A 108 -20.75 15.98 17.78
C GLY A 108 -19.60 14.99 17.95
N ALA A 109 -18.92 15.09 19.08
CA ALA A 109 -17.91 14.12 19.47
C ALA A 109 -18.57 12.77 19.77
N VAL A 110 -17.95 11.69 19.32
CA VAL A 110 -18.48 10.33 19.37
C VAL A 110 -17.61 9.48 20.29
N GLU A 111 -18.24 8.84 21.28
CA GLU A 111 -17.57 7.89 22.16
C GLU A 111 -17.45 6.50 21.51
N ASP A 112 -18.42 6.10 20.69
CA ASP A 112 -18.40 4.83 19.95
C ASP A 112 -17.80 5.03 18.55
N PRO A 113 -16.64 4.42 18.24
CA PRO A 113 -16.01 4.52 16.93
C PRO A 113 -16.91 4.12 15.75
N GLY A 114 -17.96 3.30 16.01
CA GLY A 114 -18.93 2.88 15.00
C GLY A 114 -19.77 4.00 14.41
N ASN A 115 -19.94 5.11 15.15
CA ASN A 115 -20.72 6.27 14.73
C ASN A 115 -19.84 7.42 14.18
N SER A 116 -18.53 7.19 14.05
CA SER A 116 -17.58 8.18 13.54
C SER A 116 -17.73 8.42 12.04
N LEU A 117 -17.29 9.59 11.58
CA LEU A 117 -17.19 9.87 10.15
C LEU A 117 -16.32 8.86 9.42
N LEU A 118 -15.27 8.39 10.10
CA LEU A 118 -14.39 7.35 9.56
C LEU A 118 -15.15 6.03 9.35
N ALA A 119 -16.05 5.66 10.25
CA ALA A 119 -16.89 4.46 10.09
C ALA A 119 -17.89 4.61 8.93
N VAL A 120 -18.48 5.78 8.75
CA VAL A 120 -19.38 6.07 7.62
C VAL A 120 -18.65 5.97 6.29
N ILE A 121 -17.47 6.59 6.18
CA ILE A 121 -16.64 6.54 4.97
C ILE A 121 -16.16 5.10 4.73
N GLY A 122 -15.64 4.44 5.77
CA GLY A 122 -15.20 3.05 5.70
C GLY A 122 -16.32 2.11 5.25
N GLY A 123 -17.53 2.29 5.79
CA GLY A 123 -18.73 1.52 5.42
C GLY A 123 -19.16 1.73 3.99
N ALA A 124 -19.10 2.97 3.49
CA ALA A 124 -19.43 3.28 2.09
C ALA A 124 -18.43 2.66 1.09
N ILE A 125 -17.17 2.53 1.48
CA ILE A 125 -16.09 1.98 0.64
C ILE A 125 -15.96 0.46 0.82
N ALA A 126 -16.39 -0.10 1.95
CA ALA A 126 -16.30 -1.52 2.30
C ALA A 126 -16.76 -2.49 1.19
N PRO A 127 -17.85 -2.24 0.44
CA PRO A 127 -18.27 -3.13 -0.63
C PRO A 127 -17.23 -3.32 -1.73
N ILE A 128 -16.38 -2.32 -1.99
CA ILE A 128 -15.31 -2.41 -2.99
C ILE A 128 -14.23 -3.42 -2.53
N PHE A 129 -14.01 -3.55 -1.23
CA PHE A 129 -13.03 -4.45 -0.63
C PHE A 129 -13.60 -5.84 -0.27
N ALA A 130 -14.91 -6.03 -0.38
CA ALA A 130 -15.54 -7.32 -0.15
C ALA A 130 -14.97 -8.46 -1.02
N PRO A 131 -14.69 -8.27 -2.34
CA PRO A 131 -14.07 -9.30 -3.17
C PRO A 131 -12.63 -9.65 -2.77
N LEU A 132 -11.98 -8.83 -1.95
CA LEU A 132 -10.63 -9.03 -1.43
C LEU A 132 -10.63 -9.76 -0.07
N GLY A 133 -11.83 -10.01 0.51
CA GLY A 133 -11.99 -10.74 1.77
C GLY A 133 -11.99 -9.90 3.03
N PHE A 134 -11.83 -8.59 2.94
CA PHE A 134 -11.88 -7.66 4.09
C PHE A 134 -12.87 -6.51 3.90
N GLY A 135 -14.06 -6.81 3.36
CA GLY A 135 -15.18 -5.86 3.21
C GLY A 135 -15.83 -5.41 4.54
N ASN A 136 -15.11 -5.43 5.64
CA ASN A 136 -15.55 -4.89 6.93
C ASN A 136 -15.12 -3.43 7.04
N TRP A 137 -16.03 -2.55 7.46
CA TRP A 137 -15.76 -1.13 7.62
C TRP A 137 -14.55 -0.84 8.55
N LYS A 138 -14.34 -1.66 9.59
CA LYS A 138 -13.20 -1.52 10.51
C LYS A 138 -11.86 -1.75 9.81
N ALA A 139 -11.76 -2.80 9.01
CA ALA A 139 -10.56 -3.10 8.23
C ALA A 139 -10.29 -2.03 7.17
N VAL A 140 -11.34 -1.55 6.50
CA VAL A 140 -11.23 -0.47 5.50
C VAL A 140 -10.83 0.84 6.15
N ALA A 141 -11.42 1.20 7.30
CA ALA A 141 -11.05 2.39 8.08
C ALA A 141 -9.57 2.35 8.52
N ALA A 142 -9.10 1.17 8.96
CA ALA A 142 -7.70 0.97 9.29
C ALA A 142 -6.78 1.15 8.06
N SER A 143 -7.15 0.60 6.88
CA SER A 143 -6.39 0.83 5.64
C SER A 143 -6.37 2.30 5.24
N LEU A 144 -7.49 3.03 5.39
CA LEU A 144 -7.55 4.47 5.12
C LEU A 144 -6.62 5.27 6.04
N SER A 145 -6.51 4.87 7.31
CA SER A 145 -5.55 5.51 8.22
C SER A 145 -4.10 5.33 7.77
N GLY A 146 -3.80 4.22 7.08
CA GLY A 146 -2.50 3.92 6.50
C GLY A 146 -2.03 4.91 5.43
N PHE A 147 -2.94 5.65 4.80
CA PHE A 147 -2.54 6.74 3.89
C PHE A 147 -1.83 7.90 4.62
N SER A 148 -2.12 8.12 5.88
CA SER A 148 -1.38 9.12 6.69
C SER A 148 0.02 8.61 7.00
N ALA A 149 0.08 7.46 7.66
CA ALA A 149 1.29 6.73 7.98
C ALA A 149 0.93 5.24 8.10
N LYS A 150 1.69 4.35 7.49
CA LYS A 150 1.36 2.91 7.51
C LYS A 150 1.40 2.31 8.92
N GLU A 151 2.15 2.92 9.82
CA GLU A 151 2.19 2.58 11.25
C GLU A 151 0.84 2.82 11.96
N SER A 152 0.07 3.81 11.52
CA SER A 152 -1.23 4.12 12.14
C SER A 152 -2.30 3.07 11.87
N ILE A 153 -2.10 2.14 10.91
CA ILE A 153 -3.01 0.99 10.70
C ILE A 153 -3.17 0.19 12.00
N VAL A 154 -2.06 -0.17 12.64
CA VAL A 154 -2.06 -0.99 13.87
C VAL A 154 -2.71 -0.23 15.02
N SER A 155 -2.37 1.04 15.19
CA SER A 155 -2.96 1.91 16.21
C SER A 155 -4.48 2.07 16.00
N THR A 156 -4.91 2.32 14.77
CA THR A 156 -6.34 2.41 14.43
C THR A 156 -7.07 1.08 14.68
N MET A 157 -6.44 -0.05 14.36
CA MET A 157 -7.00 -1.36 14.69
C MET A 157 -7.20 -1.55 16.19
N GLY A 158 -6.22 -1.14 17.01
CA GLY A 158 -6.33 -1.18 18.48
C GLY A 158 -7.49 -0.33 18.99
N VAL A 159 -7.61 0.91 18.52
CA VAL A 159 -8.72 1.82 18.89
C VAL A 159 -10.07 1.23 18.45
N LEU A 160 -10.21 0.74 17.24
CA LEU A 160 -11.46 0.15 16.73
C LEU A 160 -11.80 -1.20 17.38
N ALA A 161 -10.83 -1.86 18.00
CA ALA A 161 -11.02 -3.06 18.81
C ALA A 161 -11.35 -2.76 20.28
N ASN A 162 -11.46 -1.47 20.66
CA ASN A 162 -11.68 -1.00 22.04
C ASN A 162 -10.61 -1.49 23.06
N ILE A 163 -9.36 -1.59 22.61
CA ILE A 163 -8.26 -1.98 23.47
C ILE A 163 -7.73 -0.73 24.17
N THR A 164 -7.80 -0.72 25.50
CA THR A 164 -7.23 0.32 26.34
C THR A 164 -5.76 -0.01 26.59
N GLY A 165 -4.88 0.69 25.90
CA GLY A 165 -3.42 0.50 26.00
C GLY A 165 -2.70 0.82 24.69
N ASP A 166 -1.37 0.70 24.68
CA ASP A 166 -0.60 0.89 23.45
C ASP A 166 -0.69 -0.38 22.59
N ALA A 167 -1.50 -0.31 21.53
CA ALA A 167 -1.72 -1.40 20.57
C ALA A 167 -0.43 -1.89 19.88
N SER A 168 0.67 -1.13 19.99
CA SER A 168 1.97 -1.52 19.47
C SER A 168 2.75 -2.44 20.43
N GLU A 169 2.46 -2.38 21.72
CA GLU A 169 3.14 -3.18 22.74
C GLU A 169 2.50 -4.56 22.92
N ASP A 170 1.16 -4.67 22.78
CA ASP A 170 0.40 -5.91 22.95
C ASP A 170 -0.18 -6.44 21.62
N ALA A 171 0.69 -6.75 20.67
CA ALA A 171 0.30 -7.26 19.36
C ALA A 171 -0.55 -8.56 19.42
N VAL A 172 -0.44 -9.34 20.47
CA VAL A 172 -1.22 -10.59 20.65
C VAL A 172 -2.66 -10.27 21.00
N THR A 173 -2.89 -9.37 21.95
CA THR A 173 -4.23 -8.95 22.38
C THR A 173 -4.99 -8.27 21.23
N VAL A 174 -4.31 -7.40 20.47
CA VAL A 174 -4.88 -6.79 19.26
C VAL A 174 -5.19 -7.84 18.20
N ALA A 175 -4.32 -8.81 17.98
CA ALA A 175 -4.52 -9.88 17.00
C ALA A 175 -5.77 -10.73 17.35
N GLU A 176 -5.99 -11.01 18.63
CA GLU A 176 -7.15 -11.75 19.11
C GLU A 176 -8.45 -10.98 18.86
N ALA A 177 -8.50 -9.72 19.23
CA ALA A 177 -9.67 -8.87 19.03
C ALA A 177 -9.98 -8.64 17.53
N VAL A 178 -8.96 -8.49 16.69
CA VAL A 178 -9.08 -8.22 15.25
C VAL A 178 -9.37 -9.49 14.44
N ARG A 179 -9.10 -10.69 15.00
CA ARG A 179 -9.36 -11.95 14.31
C ARG A 179 -10.78 -12.06 13.75
N THR A 180 -11.76 -11.56 14.49
CA THR A 180 -13.18 -11.61 14.09
C THR A 180 -13.51 -10.76 12.85
N TRP A 181 -12.61 -9.85 12.45
CA TRP A 181 -12.82 -8.99 11.29
C TRP A 181 -12.48 -9.68 9.97
N PHE A 182 -11.71 -10.76 10.04
CA PHE A 182 -11.27 -11.53 8.89
C PHE A 182 -11.91 -12.93 8.91
N PRO A 183 -12.58 -13.35 7.84
CA PRO A 183 -13.24 -14.66 7.81
C PRO A 183 -12.26 -15.84 7.71
N SER A 184 -11.01 -15.60 7.28
CA SER A 184 -10.00 -16.64 7.09
C SER A 184 -8.58 -16.09 7.16
N ALA A 185 -7.58 -16.98 7.31
CA ALA A 185 -6.17 -16.61 7.23
C ALA A 185 -5.83 -15.97 5.86
N VAL A 186 -6.47 -16.43 4.79
CA VAL A 186 -6.29 -15.87 3.45
C VAL A 186 -6.80 -14.43 3.38
N ALA A 187 -7.89 -14.10 4.07
CA ALA A 187 -8.41 -12.73 4.15
C ALA A 187 -7.45 -11.80 4.92
N ALA A 188 -6.88 -12.28 6.03
CA ALA A 188 -5.89 -11.52 6.79
C ALA A 188 -4.60 -11.31 5.97
N PHE A 189 -4.15 -12.31 5.22
CA PHE A 189 -3.02 -12.18 4.30
C PHE A 189 -3.30 -11.20 3.17
N SER A 190 -4.49 -11.25 2.60
CA SER A 190 -4.91 -10.36 1.53
C SER A 190 -4.94 -8.88 2.00
N PHE A 191 -5.43 -8.64 3.22
CA PHE A 191 -5.38 -7.31 3.83
C PHE A 191 -3.94 -6.80 3.97
N LEU A 192 -3.04 -7.66 4.47
CA LEU A 192 -1.62 -7.31 4.61
C LEU A 192 -0.97 -7.03 3.26
N LEU A 193 -1.27 -7.85 2.25
CA LEU A 193 -0.76 -7.71 0.89
C LEU A 193 -1.25 -6.43 0.24
N PHE A 194 -2.53 -6.09 0.39
CA PHE A 194 -3.09 -4.85 -0.13
C PHE A 194 -2.35 -3.63 0.47
N ASN A 195 -2.24 -3.57 1.79
CA ASN A 195 -1.57 -2.46 2.49
C ASN A 195 -0.05 -2.41 2.24
N LEU A 196 0.57 -3.51 1.79
CA LEU A 196 1.96 -3.52 1.33
C LEU A 196 2.10 -2.87 -0.03
N LEU A 197 1.19 -3.18 -0.96
CA LEU A 197 1.28 -2.83 -2.38
C LEU A 197 0.57 -1.52 -2.74
N ASP A 198 -0.35 -1.04 -1.91
CA ASP A 198 -1.09 0.20 -2.14
C ASP A 198 -0.18 1.43 -2.15
N SER A 199 -0.75 2.59 -2.44
CA SER A 199 -0.03 3.86 -2.50
C SER A 199 0.82 4.12 -1.26
N PRO A 200 2.00 4.75 -1.41
CA PRO A 200 2.80 5.18 -0.30
C PRO A 200 2.07 6.27 0.51
N CYS A 201 2.58 6.59 1.70
CA CYS A 201 2.00 7.61 2.59
C CYS A 201 1.95 8.99 1.92
N LEU A 202 1.07 9.87 2.42
CA LEU A 202 0.87 11.23 1.90
C LEU A 202 2.18 12.03 1.80
N ALA A 203 3.12 11.83 2.71
CA ALA A 203 4.43 12.48 2.66
C ALA A 203 5.22 12.07 1.40
N ALA A 204 5.25 10.78 1.08
CA ALA A 204 5.90 10.27 -0.11
C ALA A 204 5.18 10.69 -1.39
N ILE A 205 3.84 10.67 -1.39
CA ILE A 205 3.01 11.16 -2.51
C ILE A 205 3.31 12.64 -2.78
N SER A 206 3.41 13.47 -1.73
CA SER A 206 3.70 14.89 -1.87
C SER A 206 5.11 15.16 -2.44
N THR A 207 6.09 14.33 -2.06
CA THR A 207 7.44 14.41 -2.61
C THR A 207 7.43 13.99 -4.07
N MET A 208 6.76 12.89 -4.39
CA MET A 208 6.60 12.42 -5.77
C MET A 208 5.91 13.46 -6.66
N ALA A 209 4.91 14.18 -6.14
CA ALA A 209 4.22 15.26 -6.86
C ALA A 209 5.15 16.43 -7.22
N LYS A 210 6.16 16.68 -6.41
CA LYS A 210 7.16 17.76 -6.66
C LYS A 210 8.25 17.33 -7.63
N GLU A 211 8.71 16.09 -7.50
CA GLU A 211 9.77 15.54 -8.35
C GLU A 211 9.26 15.21 -9.76
N MET A 212 8.03 14.74 -9.87
CA MET A 212 7.38 14.45 -11.14
C MET A 212 6.83 15.73 -11.76
N GLN A 213 7.57 16.38 -12.66
CA GLN A 213 7.18 17.63 -13.33
C GLN A 213 5.92 17.51 -14.22
N SER A 214 5.32 16.34 -14.33
CA SER A 214 4.15 16.05 -15.14
C SER A 214 2.99 15.53 -14.31
N ARG A 215 1.89 16.30 -14.24
CA ARG A 215 0.65 15.88 -13.56
C ARG A 215 0.07 14.58 -14.12
N LYS A 216 0.20 14.34 -15.44
CA LYS A 216 -0.32 13.11 -16.08
C LYS A 216 0.41 11.87 -15.58
N TRP A 217 1.74 11.91 -15.49
CA TRP A 217 2.54 10.80 -15.00
C TRP A 217 2.39 10.58 -13.50
N PHE A 218 2.20 11.63 -12.74
CA PHE A 218 1.91 11.56 -11.32
C PHE A 218 0.61 10.79 -11.04
N TRP A 219 -0.49 11.20 -11.66
CA TRP A 219 -1.77 10.50 -11.48
C TRP A 219 -1.74 9.08 -12.04
N PHE A 220 -1.04 8.86 -13.15
CA PHE A 220 -0.83 7.52 -13.69
C PHE A 220 -0.12 6.62 -12.68
N ALA A 221 0.94 7.09 -12.04
CA ALA A 221 1.72 6.31 -11.07
C ALA A 221 0.86 5.89 -9.87
N ILE A 222 0.11 6.85 -9.27
CA ILE A 222 -0.77 6.56 -8.14
C ILE A 222 -1.87 5.57 -8.55
N LEU A 223 -2.55 5.84 -9.65
CA LEU A 223 -3.65 5.00 -10.10
C LEU A 223 -3.17 3.59 -10.46
N PHE A 224 -2.05 3.48 -11.18
CA PHE A 224 -1.44 2.20 -11.51
C PHE A 224 -1.11 1.39 -10.26
N GLN A 225 -0.50 2.01 -9.26
CA GLN A 225 -0.11 1.33 -8.02
C GLN A 225 -1.32 0.79 -7.26
N ASN A 226 -2.38 1.60 -7.11
CA ASN A 226 -3.61 1.15 -6.44
C ASN A 226 -4.33 0.05 -7.22
N ILE A 227 -4.45 0.17 -8.55
CA ILE A 227 -5.07 -0.86 -9.39
C ILE A 227 -4.24 -2.16 -9.33
N PHE A 228 -2.91 -2.06 -9.41
CA PHE A 228 -2.03 -3.21 -9.32
C PHE A 228 -2.16 -3.90 -7.96
N ALA A 229 -2.15 -3.15 -6.86
CA ALA A 229 -2.38 -3.66 -5.51
C ALA A 229 -3.72 -4.39 -5.41
N TYR A 230 -4.79 -3.77 -5.92
CA TYR A 230 -6.13 -4.36 -5.91
C TYR A 230 -6.21 -5.66 -6.71
N VAL A 231 -5.67 -5.68 -7.93
CA VAL A 231 -5.69 -6.85 -8.81
C VAL A 231 -4.88 -8.00 -8.21
N VAL A 232 -3.66 -7.74 -7.73
CA VAL A 232 -2.82 -8.78 -7.12
C VAL A 232 -3.47 -9.36 -5.88
N THR A 233 -4.02 -8.49 -5.02
CA THR A 233 -4.70 -8.91 -3.79
C THR A 233 -5.96 -9.72 -4.10
N LEU A 234 -6.75 -9.31 -5.10
CA LEU A 234 -7.93 -10.04 -5.54
C LEU A 234 -7.56 -11.45 -6.05
N ILE A 235 -6.54 -11.55 -6.88
CA ILE A 235 -6.04 -12.85 -7.37
C ILE A 235 -5.67 -13.75 -6.19
N VAL A 236 -4.86 -13.24 -5.26
CA VAL A 236 -4.37 -14.01 -4.10
C VAL A 236 -5.52 -14.44 -3.20
N TYR A 237 -6.47 -13.56 -2.91
CA TYR A 237 -7.62 -13.90 -2.08
C TYR A 237 -8.52 -14.95 -2.72
N GLN A 238 -8.94 -14.74 -3.96
CA GLN A 238 -9.89 -15.60 -4.65
C GLN A 238 -9.32 -17.00 -4.92
N ILE A 239 -8.06 -17.08 -5.36
CA ILE A 239 -7.38 -18.35 -5.61
C ILE A 239 -7.00 -19.01 -4.28
N GLY A 240 -6.54 -18.25 -3.30
CA GLY A 240 -6.21 -18.78 -1.98
C GLY A 240 -7.42 -19.38 -1.27
N THR A 241 -8.59 -18.72 -1.35
CA THR A 241 -9.84 -19.25 -0.78
C THR A 241 -10.27 -20.53 -1.46
N PHE A 242 -10.17 -20.59 -2.78
CA PHE A 242 -10.47 -21.82 -3.53
C PHE A 242 -9.51 -22.95 -3.18
N ALA A 243 -8.21 -22.68 -3.07
CA ALA A 243 -7.19 -23.67 -2.71
C ALA A 243 -7.36 -24.21 -1.27
N THR A 244 -7.93 -23.42 -0.37
CA THR A 244 -8.22 -23.84 1.02
C THR A 244 -9.57 -24.55 1.18
N GLY A 245 -10.22 -24.95 0.08
CA GLY A 245 -11.46 -25.73 0.10
C GLY A 245 -12.73 -24.87 0.01
N GLY A 246 -12.61 -23.59 -0.33
CA GLY A 246 -13.76 -22.72 -0.60
C GLY A 246 -14.50 -23.07 -1.89
N ALA A 247 -15.78 -22.71 -1.95
CA ALA A 247 -16.61 -22.94 -3.14
C ALA A 247 -16.10 -22.10 -4.34
N PHE A 248 -16.24 -22.64 -5.53
CA PHE A 248 -15.98 -21.90 -6.77
C PHE A 248 -17.04 -20.82 -6.96
N THR A 249 -16.62 -19.57 -6.94
CA THR A 249 -17.49 -18.40 -7.07
C THR A 249 -17.17 -17.61 -8.34
N VAL A 250 -18.06 -16.69 -8.71
CA VAL A 250 -17.79 -15.73 -9.79
C VAL A 250 -16.48 -14.96 -9.56
N GLY A 251 -16.18 -14.62 -8.30
CA GLY A 251 -14.92 -13.98 -7.92
C GLY A 251 -13.71 -14.86 -8.24
N THR A 252 -13.78 -16.17 -8.01
CA THR A 252 -12.71 -17.13 -8.35
C THR A 252 -12.47 -17.16 -9.86
N ALA A 253 -13.53 -17.17 -10.67
CA ALA A 253 -13.41 -17.11 -12.12
C ALA A 253 -12.72 -15.82 -12.58
N VAL A 254 -13.11 -14.68 -12.04
CA VAL A 254 -12.47 -13.37 -12.31
C VAL A 254 -11.02 -13.39 -11.88
N GLY A 255 -10.70 -13.93 -10.70
CA GLY A 255 -9.32 -14.05 -10.20
C GLY A 255 -8.43 -14.88 -11.13
N ILE A 256 -8.94 -16.01 -11.63
CA ILE A 256 -8.21 -16.86 -12.60
C ILE A 256 -7.99 -16.12 -13.93
N VAL A 257 -9.00 -15.44 -14.46
CA VAL A 257 -8.86 -14.65 -15.70
C VAL A 257 -7.82 -13.56 -15.53
N LEU A 258 -7.85 -12.82 -14.41
CA LEU A 258 -6.86 -11.77 -14.13
C LEU A 258 -5.45 -12.35 -13.97
N LEU A 259 -5.30 -13.52 -13.34
CA LEU A 259 -4.02 -14.22 -13.25
C LEU A 259 -3.49 -14.59 -14.65
N LEU A 260 -4.34 -15.15 -15.51
CA LEU A 260 -3.95 -15.50 -16.88
C LEU A 260 -3.55 -14.27 -17.70
N VAL A 261 -4.29 -13.18 -17.56
CA VAL A 261 -3.93 -11.89 -18.19
C VAL A 261 -2.59 -11.37 -17.67
N MET A 262 -2.37 -11.42 -16.38
CA MET A 262 -1.11 -10.98 -15.76
C MET A 262 0.07 -11.84 -16.24
N LEU A 263 -0.09 -13.17 -16.29
CA LEU A 263 0.91 -14.10 -16.82
C LEU A 263 1.15 -13.86 -18.32
N PHE A 264 0.10 -13.65 -19.10
CA PHE A 264 0.24 -13.31 -20.51
C PHE A 264 1.04 -12.02 -20.70
N LEU A 265 0.75 -10.97 -19.91
CA LEU A 265 1.50 -9.70 -19.96
C LEU A 265 2.96 -9.90 -19.52
N LEU A 266 3.20 -10.80 -18.55
CA LEU A 266 4.53 -11.09 -18.05
C LEU A 266 5.38 -11.85 -19.07
N PHE A 267 4.81 -12.85 -19.76
CA PHE A 267 5.53 -13.71 -20.70
C PHE A 267 5.47 -13.23 -22.16
N ARG A 268 4.59 -12.28 -22.48
CA ARG A 268 4.52 -11.68 -23.81
C ARG A 268 5.90 -11.16 -24.22
N PRO A 269 6.42 -11.51 -25.45
CA PRO A 269 7.63 -10.91 -25.96
C PRO A 269 7.48 -9.39 -26.05
N ASP A 270 8.56 -8.66 -25.82
CA ASP A 270 8.55 -7.20 -25.86
C ASP A 270 8.31 -6.72 -27.30
N PRO A 271 7.12 -6.17 -27.62
CA PRO A 271 6.78 -5.75 -28.98
C PRO A 271 7.54 -4.51 -29.44
N TYR A 272 8.28 -3.85 -28.52
CA TYR A 272 8.96 -2.57 -28.76
C TYR A 272 10.49 -2.69 -28.64
N LYS A 273 11.04 -3.91 -28.56
CA LYS A 273 12.47 -4.19 -28.34
C LYS A 273 13.39 -3.47 -29.33
N ASP A 274 12.92 -3.23 -30.55
CA ASP A 274 13.72 -2.64 -31.65
C ASP A 274 13.38 -1.17 -31.94
N GLN A 275 12.42 -0.57 -31.20
CA GLN A 275 12.13 0.84 -31.39
C GLN A 275 13.26 1.70 -30.79
N LYS A 276 14.00 2.39 -31.68
CA LYS A 276 14.93 3.44 -31.28
C LYS A 276 14.11 4.64 -30.80
N VAL A 277 14.04 4.85 -29.49
CA VAL A 277 13.46 6.06 -28.90
C VAL A 277 14.46 7.21 -29.02
N TYR A 278 14.86 7.56 -30.24
CA TYR A 278 15.38 8.87 -30.53
C TYR A 278 14.16 9.72 -30.93
N SER A 279 13.63 10.46 -29.97
CA SER A 279 12.70 11.54 -30.24
C SER A 279 13.33 12.47 -31.28
N LYS A 280 12.62 12.74 -32.38
CA LYS A 280 13.00 13.73 -33.41
C LYS A 280 13.16 15.17 -32.83
N ARG A 281 13.09 15.36 -31.53
CA ARG A 281 13.21 16.65 -30.84
C ARG A 281 14.65 17.10 -30.56
N SER A 282 15.64 16.24 -30.70
CA SER A 282 17.07 16.61 -30.45
C SER A 282 17.86 16.99 -31.70
N VAL A 283 17.21 17.14 -32.86
CA VAL A 283 17.86 17.53 -34.12
C VAL A 283 17.51 18.97 -34.52
N GLN A 284 16.80 19.71 -33.70
CA GLN A 284 16.46 21.13 -33.93
C GLN A 284 16.86 22.00 -32.72
N ALA A 285 18.04 21.80 -32.16
CA ALA A 285 18.67 22.75 -31.27
C ALA A 285 20.12 22.94 -31.70
#